data_46330bb64db1f8cd80ca76b3d145208b
#
_entry.id   46330bb64db1f8cd80ca76b3d145208b
#
_cell.length_a   1.000
_cell.length_b   1.000
_cell.length_c   1.000
_cell.angle_alpha   90.00
_cell.angle_beta   90.00
_cell.angle_gamma   90.00
#
_symmetry.space_group_name_H-M   'P 1'
#
loop_
_entity.id
_entity.type
_entity.pdbx_description
1 polymer ?
#
loop_
_entity_poly.entity_id
_entity_poly.type
_entity_poly.pdbx_seq_one_letter_code
_entity_poly.pdbx_strand_id
1 'polypeptide(L)'
;MIGLAVAVLLVIIALPVAVPPIAENLIRSKAAEFGLSAVPQMSLGYCWRNGPGIAGSLQVKIKDSPWLVAADFGASCSEWSAAVRMPETAFSESDPVVRTLLAKYPVTAVSNLTFSGSVALSAKAERTFHTPVPVWSAKLQVKDFSASLMAKGKPYALAGLSVTPAARGIADRVDITPMFLRVKSISAAGFDLEGFHASVRVSEKSVLVTEASAGFCGGQVNLYSLFLDPKNLNTGFTLFLDDINAGEALTHVNGFSGEASGRLHGKIKLFLREGGESVRLSDAFLYSTPGEVGKLRLSNPEPLTDNLALAGFDDDARANVANALTDLDYSVLRLNLRRGEGKSATLSTTVRGTATRGEVSVPVDLTLNVNGELEQLVNTSLGYSNLLKGKQK
;
A
#
# COMPACT_ATOMS: atom_id res chain seq x y z
N MET A 1 42.05 -50.72 15.17
CA MET A 1 40.82 -50.67 14.38
C MET A 1 39.52 -50.79 15.23
N ILE A 2 39.39 -51.76 16.12
CA ILE A 2 38.19 -51.95 16.94
C ILE A 2 37.91 -50.72 17.83
N GLY A 3 38.94 -50.14 18.48
CA GLY A 3 38.77 -48.95 19.32
C GLY A 3 38.25 -47.69 18.56
N LEU A 4 38.67 -47.49 17.31
CA LEU A 4 38.18 -46.42 16.47
C LEU A 4 36.71 -46.63 16.08
N ALA A 5 36.34 -47.87 15.74
CA ALA A 5 34.95 -48.21 15.40
C ALA A 5 34.02 -48.04 16.61
N VAL A 6 34.46 -48.43 17.82
CA VAL A 6 33.73 -48.21 19.06
C VAL A 6 33.58 -46.72 19.38
N ALA A 7 34.63 -45.92 19.21
CA ALA A 7 34.57 -44.48 19.42
C ALA A 7 33.63 -43.79 18.43
N VAL A 8 33.68 -44.16 17.16
CA VAL A 8 32.74 -43.64 16.12
C VAL A 8 31.30 -44.04 16.45
N LEU A 9 31.07 -45.29 16.89
CA LEU A 9 29.76 -45.76 17.28
C LEU A 9 29.22 -45.00 18.50
N LEU A 10 30.04 -44.74 19.50
CA LEU A 10 29.66 -43.95 20.67
C LEU A 10 29.34 -42.48 20.33
N VAL A 11 30.11 -41.88 19.45
CA VAL A 11 29.82 -40.54 18.96
C VAL A 11 28.48 -40.51 18.21
N ILE A 12 28.25 -41.48 17.33
CA ILE A 12 27.00 -41.63 16.60
C ILE A 12 25.82 -41.77 17.60
N ILE A 13 25.91 -42.65 18.57
CA ILE A 13 24.84 -42.86 19.58
C ILE A 13 24.62 -41.61 20.46
N ALA A 14 25.68 -40.88 20.80
CA ALA A 14 25.60 -39.69 21.65
C ALA A 14 25.01 -38.47 20.93
N LEU A 15 25.09 -38.38 19.61
CA LEU A 15 24.67 -37.23 18.82
C LEU A 15 23.19 -36.82 19.06
N PRO A 16 22.19 -37.74 19.01
CA PRO A 16 20.80 -37.39 19.29
C PRO A 16 20.51 -36.94 20.72
N VAL A 17 21.40 -37.30 21.67
CA VAL A 17 21.26 -36.93 23.08
C VAL A 17 21.99 -35.64 23.42
N ALA A 18 23.17 -35.42 22.85
CA ALA A 18 24.02 -34.28 23.18
C ALA A 18 23.70 -33.01 22.40
N VAL A 19 23.28 -33.12 21.13
CA VAL A 19 23.02 -31.97 20.27
C VAL A 19 21.78 -31.15 20.67
N PRO A 20 20.63 -31.76 21.05
CA PRO A 20 19.45 -30.99 21.41
C PRO A 20 19.68 -29.97 22.53
N PRO A 21 20.25 -30.35 23.72
CA PRO A 21 20.42 -29.37 24.79
C PRO A 21 21.40 -28.26 24.46
N ILE A 22 22.41 -28.52 23.61
CA ILE A 22 23.36 -27.50 23.14
C ILE A 22 22.63 -26.50 22.23
N ALA A 23 21.87 -27.02 21.25
CA ALA A 23 21.10 -26.20 20.34
C ALA A 23 20.03 -25.37 21.06
N GLU A 24 19.32 -25.97 21.99
CA GLU A 24 18.32 -25.28 22.81
C GLU A 24 18.94 -24.14 23.64
N ASN A 25 20.10 -24.38 24.27
CA ASN A 25 20.80 -23.33 25.01
C ASN A 25 21.28 -22.18 24.11
N LEU A 26 21.77 -22.50 22.90
CA LEU A 26 22.15 -21.48 21.92
C LEU A 26 20.96 -20.63 21.49
N ILE A 27 19.81 -21.26 21.24
CA ILE A 27 18.59 -20.56 20.88
C ILE A 27 18.11 -19.66 22.01
N ARG A 28 18.12 -20.15 23.26
CA ARG A 28 17.78 -19.32 24.43
C ARG A 28 18.70 -18.13 24.58
N SER A 29 20.02 -18.35 24.44
CA SER A 29 21.01 -17.28 24.49
C SER A 29 20.79 -16.23 23.43
N LYS A 30 20.56 -16.65 22.18
CA LYS A 30 20.29 -15.73 21.06
C LYS A 30 18.97 -14.99 21.23
N ALA A 31 17.93 -15.63 21.69
CA ALA A 31 16.67 -14.95 21.98
C ALA A 31 16.83 -13.89 23.09
N ALA A 32 17.61 -14.20 24.12
CA ALA A 32 17.90 -13.30 25.23
C ALA A 32 18.67 -12.03 24.77
N GLU A 33 19.54 -12.12 23.76
CA GLU A 33 20.22 -10.97 23.14
C GLU A 33 19.21 -9.98 22.53
N PHE A 34 18.01 -10.45 22.18
CA PHE A 34 16.89 -9.64 21.71
C PHE A 34 15.86 -9.32 22.81
N GLY A 35 16.16 -9.60 24.08
CA GLY A 35 15.23 -9.38 25.19
C GLY A 35 14.01 -10.32 25.18
N LEU A 36 14.09 -11.44 24.44
CA LEU A 36 13.02 -12.42 24.31
C LEU A 36 13.29 -13.67 25.14
N SER A 37 12.26 -14.22 25.79
CA SER A 37 12.32 -15.47 26.53
C SER A 37 11.83 -16.60 25.63
N ALA A 38 12.76 -17.36 25.04
CA ALA A 38 12.42 -18.50 24.19
C ALA A 38 12.43 -19.81 24.97
N VAL A 39 11.48 -20.68 24.67
CA VAL A 39 11.40 -22.07 25.19
C VAL A 39 11.55 -23.01 23.98
N PRO A 40 12.78 -23.34 23.61
CA PRO A 40 13.04 -24.31 22.57
C PRO A 40 12.83 -25.74 23.06
N GLN A 41 12.35 -26.59 22.17
CA GLN A 41 12.24 -28.04 22.34
C GLN A 41 12.78 -28.70 21.07
N MET A 42 13.83 -29.46 21.17
CA MET A 42 14.46 -30.11 20.03
C MET A 42 14.43 -31.65 20.21
N SER A 43 14.09 -32.34 19.14
CA SER A 43 14.25 -33.78 19.02
C SER A 43 15.19 -34.13 17.89
N LEU A 44 16.03 -35.12 18.05
CA LEU A 44 16.94 -35.60 17.02
C LEU A 44 16.95 -37.14 17.07
N GLY A 45 16.89 -37.76 15.89
CA GLY A 45 16.91 -39.22 15.79
C GLY A 45 17.58 -39.66 14.49
N TYR A 46 17.86 -40.94 14.42
CA TYR A 46 18.35 -41.58 13.21
C TYR A 46 17.19 -41.92 12.31
N CYS A 47 17.39 -41.76 11.03
CA CYS A 47 16.43 -42.16 10.00
C CYS A 47 17.16 -42.94 8.91
N TRP A 48 16.39 -43.77 8.19
CA TRP A 48 16.86 -44.47 7.02
C TRP A 48 16.04 -43.99 5.82
N ARG A 49 16.60 -43.03 5.09
CA ARG A 49 15.94 -42.46 3.89
C ARG A 49 16.99 -42.32 2.81
N ASN A 50 16.99 -43.24 1.85
CA ASN A 50 18.04 -43.32 0.80
C ASN A 50 19.47 -43.45 1.38
N GLY A 51 19.60 -44.14 2.53
CA GLY A 51 20.84 -44.33 3.32
C GLY A 51 20.71 -43.87 4.77
N PRO A 52 21.73 -44.14 5.58
CA PRO A 52 21.77 -43.72 6.96
C PRO A 52 21.77 -42.19 7.04
N GLY A 53 20.95 -41.64 7.89
CA GLY A 53 20.80 -40.21 8.09
C GLY A 53 20.31 -39.83 9.47
N ILE A 54 20.15 -38.52 9.66
CA ILE A 54 19.66 -37.91 10.88
C ILE A 54 18.44 -37.10 10.53
N ALA A 55 17.40 -37.17 11.32
CA ALA A 55 16.22 -36.29 11.21
C ALA A 55 15.85 -35.76 12.59
N GLY A 56 15.29 -34.60 12.63
CA GLY A 56 14.85 -33.97 13.85
C GLY A 56 13.82 -32.92 13.65
N SER A 57 13.24 -32.48 14.74
CA SER A 57 12.34 -31.35 14.79
C SER A 57 12.78 -30.38 15.90
N LEU A 58 12.50 -29.12 15.69
CA LEU A 58 12.73 -28.05 16.63
C LEU A 58 11.44 -27.24 16.74
N GLN A 59 10.96 -27.01 17.95
CA GLN A 59 9.88 -26.08 18.24
C GLN A 59 10.40 -24.98 19.14
N VAL A 60 10.14 -23.73 18.80
CA VAL A 60 10.52 -22.57 19.61
C VAL A 60 9.29 -21.78 19.92
N LYS A 61 8.90 -21.76 21.20
CA LYS A 61 7.81 -20.91 21.69
C LYS A 61 8.41 -19.69 22.39
N ILE A 62 7.90 -18.50 22.10
CA ILE A 62 8.25 -17.30 22.85
C ILE A 62 7.34 -17.20 24.07
N LYS A 63 7.91 -17.03 25.25
CA LYS A 63 7.16 -16.91 26.50
C LYS A 63 6.31 -15.63 26.45
N ASP A 64 5.10 -15.73 27.01
CA ASP A 64 4.14 -14.62 27.08
C ASP A 64 3.73 -14.01 25.70
N SER A 65 3.90 -14.82 24.64
CA SER A 65 3.57 -14.44 23.26
C SER A 65 2.96 -15.64 22.52
N PRO A 66 2.07 -15.39 21.53
CA PRO A 66 1.48 -16.46 20.71
C PRO A 66 2.47 -17.07 19.68
N TRP A 67 3.68 -16.54 19.57
CA TRP A 67 4.64 -16.94 18.55
C TRP A 67 5.20 -18.34 18.79
N LEU A 68 4.97 -19.21 17.80
CA LEU A 68 5.50 -20.57 17.77
C LEU A 68 6.15 -20.79 16.39
N VAL A 69 7.43 -21.13 16.40
CA VAL A 69 8.15 -21.51 15.18
C VAL A 69 8.51 -22.99 15.28
N ALA A 70 8.13 -23.76 14.28
CA ALA A 70 8.49 -25.16 14.14
C ALA A 70 9.43 -25.34 12.95
N ALA A 71 10.46 -26.15 13.11
CA ALA A 71 11.38 -26.53 12.05
C ALA A 71 11.56 -28.04 12.03
N ASP A 72 11.47 -28.63 10.86
CA ASP A 72 11.80 -30.03 10.61
C ASP A 72 13.03 -30.07 9.73
N PHE A 73 13.95 -30.98 10.00
CA PHE A 73 15.16 -31.14 9.20
C PHE A 73 15.58 -32.61 9.10
N GLY A 74 16.24 -32.91 8.02
CA GLY A 74 16.81 -34.23 7.78
C GLY A 74 18.04 -34.15 6.90
N ALA A 75 19.02 -34.95 7.15
CA ALA A 75 20.24 -35.03 6.38
C ALA A 75 20.74 -36.47 6.26
N SER A 76 21.21 -36.85 5.09
CA SER A 76 21.94 -38.08 4.79
C SER A 76 23.22 -37.75 4.04
N CYS A 77 23.98 -38.73 3.62
CA CYS A 77 25.25 -38.50 2.88
C CYS A 77 25.06 -37.77 1.55
N SER A 78 23.89 -37.87 0.92
CA SER A 78 23.61 -37.33 -0.41
C SER A 78 22.50 -36.30 -0.46
N GLU A 79 21.69 -36.24 0.57
CA GLU A 79 20.46 -35.44 0.60
C GLU A 79 20.30 -34.71 1.92
N TRP A 80 19.70 -33.52 1.87
CA TRP A 80 19.23 -32.84 3.06
C TRP A 80 17.94 -32.09 2.78
N SER A 81 17.14 -31.90 3.79
CA SER A 81 15.94 -31.08 3.75
C SER A 81 15.78 -30.32 5.06
N ALA A 82 15.27 -29.11 4.97
CA ALA A 82 14.85 -28.32 6.10
C ALA A 82 13.53 -27.64 5.78
N ALA A 83 12.61 -27.61 6.72
CA ALA A 83 11.35 -26.89 6.60
C ALA A 83 11.12 -26.09 7.87
N VAL A 84 10.75 -24.83 7.72
CA VAL A 84 10.38 -23.94 8.83
C VAL A 84 8.93 -23.54 8.65
N ARG A 85 8.16 -23.60 9.73
CA ARG A 85 6.75 -23.21 9.74
C ARG A 85 6.46 -22.38 10.97
N MET A 86 5.76 -21.30 10.76
CA MET A 86 5.09 -20.53 11.79
C MET A 86 3.60 -20.54 11.43
N PRO A 87 2.75 -21.15 12.25
CA PRO A 87 1.30 -21.15 12.01
C PRO A 87 0.77 -19.74 12.02
N GLU A 88 -0.44 -19.55 11.56
CA GLU A 88 -1.09 -18.24 11.60
C GLU A 88 -1.15 -17.76 13.05
N THR A 89 -0.46 -16.66 13.30
CA THR A 89 -0.25 -16.10 14.63
C THR A 89 -0.72 -14.66 14.64
N ALA A 90 -1.65 -14.35 15.51
CA ALA A 90 -2.11 -12.98 15.73
C ALA A 90 -1.04 -12.17 16.45
N PHE A 91 -0.90 -10.90 16.10
CA PHE A 91 0.02 -9.97 16.72
C PHE A 91 -0.58 -8.57 16.83
N SER A 92 -0.06 -7.78 17.75
CA SER A 92 -0.42 -6.37 17.95
C SER A 92 0.80 -5.59 18.45
N GLU A 93 0.67 -4.29 18.57
CA GLU A 93 1.71 -3.42 19.14
C GLU A 93 2.04 -3.77 20.60
N SER A 94 1.15 -4.44 21.31
CA SER A 94 1.38 -4.89 22.70
C SER A 94 2.19 -6.18 22.82
N ASP A 95 2.37 -6.92 21.71
CA ASP A 95 3.11 -8.19 21.70
C ASP A 95 4.60 -7.96 22.04
N PRO A 96 5.18 -8.75 22.97
CA PRO A 96 6.58 -8.60 23.38
C PRO A 96 7.58 -8.71 22.22
N VAL A 97 7.35 -9.60 21.25
CA VAL A 97 8.21 -9.78 20.08
C VAL A 97 8.19 -8.53 19.23
N VAL A 98 7.00 -8.02 18.96
CA VAL A 98 6.79 -6.81 18.16
C VAL A 98 7.40 -5.58 18.82
N ARG A 99 7.19 -5.39 20.13
CA ARG A 99 7.81 -4.29 20.89
C ARG A 99 9.33 -4.33 20.82
N THR A 100 9.92 -5.51 20.93
CA THR A 100 11.37 -5.67 20.83
C THR A 100 11.89 -5.29 19.45
N LEU A 101 11.18 -5.68 18.38
CA LEU A 101 11.53 -5.31 17.01
C LEU A 101 11.39 -3.81 16.78
N LEU A 102 10.30 -3.20 17.26
CA LEU A 102 10.09 -1.76 17.14
C LEU A 102 11.15 -0.95 17.90
N ALA A 103 11.58 -1.42 19.08
CA ALA A 103 12.65 -0.78 19.84
C ALA A 103 13.99 -0.79 19.09
N LYS A 104 14.26 -1.87 18.33
CA LYS A 104 15.49 -2.01 17.53
C LYS A 104 15.45 -1.16 16.25
N TYR A 105 14.27 -0.94 15.69
CA TYR A 105 14.03 -0.16 14.48
C TYR A 105 13.05 0.98 14.76
N PRO A 106 13.47 2.01 15.52
CA PRO A 106 12.55 3.05 15.97
C PRO A 106 11.92 3.80 14.79
N VAL A 107 10.61 3.76 14.74
CA VAL A 107 9.83 4.58 13.81
C VAL A 107 9.65 5.96 14.46
N THR A 108 10.64 6.82 14.29
CA THR A 108 10.81 8.09 15.06
C THR A 108 9.79 9.18 14.74
N ALA A 109 8.93 9.01 13.74
CA ALA A 109 8.08 10.09 13.24
C ALA A 109 6.58 9.94 13.57
N VAL A 110 6.17 8.88 14.27
CA VAL A 110 4.75 8.55 14.41
C VAL A 110 4.36 8.44 15.87
N SER A 111 3.47 9.33 16.32
CA SER A 111 2.82 9.23 17.62
C SER A 111 1.53 8.42 17.50
N ASN A 112 1.22 7.64 18.54
CA ASN A 112 -0.02 6.87 18.64
C ASN A 112 -0.23 5.86 17.50
N LEU A 113 0.86 5.18 17.09
CA LEU A 113 0.75 4.06 16.15
C LEU A 113 0.12 2.87 16.89
N THR A 114 -1.04 2.43 16.43
CA THR A 114 -1.63 1.16 16.82
C THR A 114 -1.71 0.25 15.60
N PHE A 115 -1.50 -1.03 15.81
CA PHE A 115 -1.67 -2.01 14.73
C PHE A 115 -1.98 -3.40 15.26
N SER A 116 -2.62 -4.20 14.43
CA SER A 116 -2.91 -5.61 14.68
C SER A 116 -3.00 -6.37 13.37
N GLY A 117 -2.92 -7.68 13.46
CA GLY A 117 -3.03 -8.55 12.29
C GLY A 117 -2.68 -9.98 12.62
N SER A 118 -2.58 -10.81 11.60
CA SER A 118 -2.01 -12.15 11.72
C SER A 118 -0.95 -12.39 10.65
N VAL A 119 0.01 -13.25 10.99
CA VAL A 119 1.13 -13.63 10.12
C VAL A 119 1.36 -15.13 10.18
N ALA A 120 1.64 -15.72 9.03
CA ALA A 120 2.10 -17.09 8.92
C ALA A 120 3.33 -17.15 8.01
N LEU A 121 4.26 -18.04 8.31
CA LEU A 121 5.46 -18.26 7.52
C LEU A 121 5.64 -19.74 7.22
N SER A 122 5.99 -20.07 6.00
CA SER A 122 6.49 -21.39 5.63
C SER A 122 7.71 -21.24 4.72
N ALA A 123 8.75 -21.96 5.03
CA ALA A 123 9.93 -22.04 4.18
C ALA A 123 10.40 -23.48 4.09
N LYS A 124 10.91 -23.87 2.94
CA LYS A 124 11.49 -25.19 2.70
C LYS A 124 12.77 -25.01 1.90
N ALA A 125 13.78 -25.77 2.26
CA ALA A 125 15.00 -25.89 1.48
C ALA A 125 15.38 -27.38 1.40
N GLU A 126 15.83 -27.81 0.24
CA GLU A 126 16.23 -29.20 0.03
C GLU A 126 17.32 -29.31 -1.02
N ARG A 127 18.11 -30.34 -0.88
CA ARG A 127 19.06 -30.84 -1.87
C ARG A 127 18.89 -32.35 -1.96
N THR A 128 18.70 -32.85 -3.16
CA THR A 128 18.56 -34.29 -3.40
C THR A 128 19.68 -34.78 -4.30
N PHE A 129 19.83 -36.12 -4.40
CA PHE A 129 20.81 -36.72 -5.31
C PHE A 129 20.57 -36.31 -6.76
N HIS A 130 19.30 -36.16 -7.16
CA HIS A 130 18.91 -35.75 -8.52
C HIS A 130 18.96 -34.24 -8.73
N THR A 131 18.94 -33.46 -7.67
CA THR A 131 19.06 -31.99 -7.71
C THR A 131 20.23 -31.57 -6.82
N PRO A 132 21.48 -31.66 -7.31
CA PRO A 132 22.69 -31.39 -6.52
C PRO A 132 22.81 -29.93 -6.09
N VAL A 133 22.06 -29.04 -6.72
CA VAL A 133 21.97 -27.63 -6.33
C VAL A 133 20.82 -27.46 -5.36
N PRO A 134 21.00 -26.76 -4.23
CA PRO A 134 19.94 -26.48 -3.28
C PRO A 134 18.77 -25.73 -3.92
N VAL A 135 17.56 -26.20 -3.67
CA VAL A 135 16.31 -25.54 -4.05
C VAL A 135 15.62 -25.09 -2.77
N TRP A 136 15.15 -23.86 -2.76
CA TRP A 136 14.39 -23.35 -1.61
C TRP A 136 13.12 -22.62 -2.07
N SER A 137 12.15 -22.58 -1.18
CA SER A 137 10.94 -21.80 -1.31
C SER A 137 10.57 -21.18 0.04
N ALA A 138 10.01 -19.99 -0.01
CA ALA A 138 9.49 -19.32 1.16
C ALA A 138 8.16 -18.63 0.82
N LYS A 139 7.23 -18.66 1.75
CA LYS A 139 5.92 -18.01 1.66
C LYS A 139 5.64 -17.34 3.00
N LEU A 140 5.41 -16.03 2.94
CA LEU A 140 4.90 -15.24 4.05
C LEU A 140 3.44 -14.92 3.77
N GLN A 141 2.59 -15.01 4.76
CA GLN A 141 1.20 -14.61 4.65
C GLN A 141 0.90 -13.59 5.74
N VAL A 142 0.44 -12.43 5.35
CA VAL A 142 -0.09 -11.40 6.26
C VAL A 142 -1.58 -11.32 5.99
N LYS A 143 -2.40 -11.36 7.04
CA LYS A 143 -3.85 -11.27 6.94
C LYS A 143 -4.39 -10.24 7.92
N ASP A 144 -5.44 -9.55 7.45
CA ASP A 144 -6.22 -8.60 8.23
C ASP A 144 -5.37 -7.59 9.02
N PHE A 145 -4.16 -7.27 8.49
CA PHE A 145 -3.32 -6.26 9.11
C PHE A 145 -4.02 -4.90 9.05
N SER A 146 -4.14 -4.30 10.20
CA SER A 146 -4.73 -2.97 10.36
C SER A 146 -3.79 -2.09 11.16
N ALA A 147 -3.68 -0.84 10.77
CA ALA A 147 -2.83 0.13 11.45
C ALA A 147 -3.54 1.49 11.48
N SER A 148 -3.39 2.21 12.57
CA SER A 148 -3.83 3.61 12.66
C SER A 148 -2.77 4.45 13.33
N LEU A 149 -2.71 5.71 12.91
CA LEU A 149 -1.76 6.68 13.44
C LEU A 149 -2.30 8.10 13.33
N MET A 150 -1.81 8.97 14.18
CA MET A 150 -2.02 10.41 14.07
C MET A 150 -0.74 11.06 13.58
N ALA A 151 -0.79 11.77 12.46
CA ALA A 151 0.32 12.55 11.95
C ALA A 151 -0.12 14.01 11.74
N LYS A 152 0.55 14.94 12.42
CA LYS A 152 0.25 16.38 12.36
C LYS A 152 -1.23 16.72 12.60
N GLY A 153 -1.86 16.05 13.58
CA GLY A 153 -3.26 16.26 13.94
C GLY A 153 -4.29 15.68 12.98
N LYS A 154 -3.86 14.94 11.94
CA LYS A 154 -4.75 14.24 11.01
C LYS A 154 -4.67 12.74 11.24
N PRO A 155 -5.82 12.03 11.22
CA PRO A 155 -5.87 10.58 11.32
C PRO A 155 -5.47 9.93 9.99
N TYR A 156 -4.74 8.83 10.10
CA TYR A 156 -4.43 7.91 9.01
C TYR A 156 -4.76 6.50 9.49
N ALA A 157 -5.45 5.75 8.68
CA ALA A 157 -5.79 4.37 8.99
C ALA A 157 -5.69 3.49 7.75
N LEU A 158 -5.27 2.26 7.97
CA LEU A 158 -5.28 1.18 7.00
C LEU A 158 -5.94 -0.01 7.67
N ALA A 159 -6.95 -0.58 7.06
CA ALA A 159 -7.67 -1.71 7.62
C ALA A 159 -7.70 -2.91 6.66
N GLY A 160 -7.45 -4.09 7.23
CA GLY A 160 -7.64 -5.36 6.56
C GLY A 160 -6.67 -5.60 5.39
N LEU A 161 -5.41 -5.18 5.52
CA LEU A 161 -4.37 -5.51 4.55
C LEU A 161 -4.11 -7.02 4.58
N SER A 162 -4.22 -7.64 3.41
CA SER A 162 -3.88 -9.04 3.21
C SER A 162 -2.96 -9.17 2.00
N VAL A 163 -1.82 -9.86 2.21
CA VAL A 163 -0.81 -10.08 1.18
C VAL A 163 -0.09 -11.41 1.42
N THR A 164 0.27 -12.08 0.34
CA THR A 164 0.96 -13.37 0.40
C THR A 164 2.17 -13.34 -0.55
N PRO A 165 3.29 -12.73 -0.15
CA PRO A 165 4.53 -12.84 -0.90
C PRO A 165 5.09 -14.26 -0.83
N ALA A 166 5.56 -14.74 -1.96
CA ALA A 166 6.25 -16.03 -2.07
C ALA A 166 7.47 -15.87 -2.96
N ALA A 167 8.53 -16.59 -2.60
CA ALA A 167 9.76 -16.64 -3.37
C ALA A 167 10.28 -18.08 -3.44
N ARG A 168 10.97 -18.39 -4.50
CA ARG A 168 11.72 -19.64 -4.63
C ARG A 168 13.09 -19.34 -5.24
N GLY A 169 14.05 -20.18 -4.94
CA GLY A 169 15.38 -20.03 -5.48
C GLY A 169 16.05 -21.35 -5.81
N ILE A 170 16.93 -21.31 -6.77
CA ILE A 170 17.84 -22.40 -7.17
C ILE A 170 19.23 -21.78 -7.23
N ALA A 171 20.13 -22.23 -6.37
CA ALA A 171 21.43 -21.58 -6.12
C ALA A 171 21.23 -20.08 -5.80
N ASP A 172 21.83 -19.21 -6.59
CA ASP A 172 21.85 -17.75 -6.46
C ASP A 172 20.67 -17.06 -7.16
N ARG A 173 19.86 -17.81 -7.92
CA ARG A 173 18.71 -17.25 -8.62
C ARG A 173 17.49 -17.25 -7.69
N VAL A 174 16.91 -16.07 -7.54
CA VAL A 174 15.68 -15.85 -6.76
C VAL A 174 14.58 -15.44 -7.72
N ASP A 175 13.45 -16.16 -7.64
CA ASP A 175 12.22 -15.84 -8.37
C ASP A 175 11.15 -15.47 -7.34
N ILE A 176 10.68 -14.22 -7.39
CA ILE A 176 9.62 -13.72 -6.54
C ILE A 176 8.31 -13.82 -7.30
N THR A 177 7.41 -14.61 -6.77
CA THR A 177 6.09 -14.80 -7.36
C THR A 177 5.29 -13.49 -7.30
N PRO A 178 4.55 -13.12 -8.37
CA PRO A 178 3.62 -11.99 -8.29
C PRO A 178 2.68 -12.14 -7.10
N MET A 179 2.52 -11.07 -6.35
CA MET A 179 1.70 -11.06 -5.15
C MET A 179 0.43 -10.22 -5.36
N PHE A 180 -0.67 -10.69 -4.79
CA PHE A 180 -1.92 -9.95 -4.74
C PHE A 180 -2.05 -9.27 -3.38
N LEU A 181 -2.24 -7.98 -3.42
CA LEU A 181 -2.43 -7.14 -2.26
C LEU A 181 -3.90 -6.72 -2.20
N ARG A 182 -4.51 -6.84 -1.03
CA ARG A 182 -5.89 -6.40 -0.78
C ARG A 182 -5.91 -5.59 0.51
N VAL A 183 -6.67 -4.50 0.51
CA VAL A 183 -6.90 -3.66 1.69
C VAL A 183 -8.39 -3.35 1.74
N LYS A 184 -9.02 -3.52 2.89
CA LYS A 184 -10.47 -3.24 3.04
C LYS A 184 -10.74 -1.74 2.94
N SER A 185 -9.95 -0.93 3.66
CA SER A 185 -10.06 0.53 3.59
C SER A 185 -8.73 1.22 3.90
N ILE A 186 -8.53 2.37 3.29
CA ILE A 186 -7.42 3.29 3.54
C ILE A 186 -8.02 4.67 3.77
N SER A 187 -7.82 5.21 4.98
CA SER A 187 -8.23 6.59 5.31
C SER A 187 -6.99 7.45 5.50
N ALA A 188 -6.90 8.53 4.78
CA ALA A 188 -5.74 9.41 4.80
C ALA A 188 -6.15 10.89 4.67
N ALA A 189 -6.01 11.66 5.74
CA ALA A 189 -6.20 13.11 5.75
C ALA A 189 -7.56 13.59 5.20
N GLY A 190 -8.62 12.77 5.37
CA GLY A 190 -9.98 13.06 4.90
C GLY A 190 -10.37 12.41 3.58
N PHE A 191 -9.46 11.61 2.97
CA PHE A 191 -9.77 10.78 1.81
C PHE A 191 -9.94 9.33 2.26
N ASP A 192 -10.99 8.69 1.79
CA ASP A 192 -11.30 7.30 2.05
C ASP A 192 -11.30 6.50 0.75
N LEU A 193 -10.49 5.43 0.73
CA LEU A 193 -10.45 4.44 -0.34
C LEU A 193 -10.96 3.12 0.21
N GLU A 194 -11.82 2.44 -0.53
CA GLU A 194 -12.42 1.18 -0.15
C GLU A 194 -12.05 0.06 -1.11
N GLY A 195 -11.90 -1.15 -0.58
CA GLY A 195 -11.70 -2.34 -1.40
C GLY A 195 -10.46 -2.30 -2.30
N PHE A 196 -9.39 -1.62 -1.87
CA PHE A 196 -8.16 -1.54 -2.66
C PHE A 196 -7.59 -2.93 -2.94
N HIS A 197 -7.29 -3.19 -4.19
CA HIS A 197 -6.55 -4.38 -4.59
C HIS A 197 -5.53 -4.04 -5.67
N ALA A 198 -4.44 -4.81 -5.70
CA ALA A 198 -3.38 -4.65 -6.69
C ALA A 198 -2.64 -5.96 -6.92
N SER A 199 -2.14 -6.15 -8.14
CA SER A 199 -1.14 -7.16 -8.47
C SER A 199 0.24 -6.49 -8.45
N VAL A 200 1.18 -7.06 -7.69
CA VAL A 200 2.53 -6.51 -7.52
C VAL A 200 3.56 -7.55 -7.90
N ARG A 201 4.45 -7.20 -8.80
CA ARG A 201 5.62 -8.00 -9.15
C ARG A 201 6.88 -7.27 -8.70
N VAL A 202 7.68 -7.95 -7.89
CA VAL A 202 8.96 -7.42 -7.40
C VAL A 202 10.09 -8.13 -8.11
N SER A 203 11.09 -7.38 -8.55
CA SER A 203 12.36 -7.89 -9.04
C SER A 203 13.49 -7.22 -8.27
N GLU A 204 14.74 -7.63 -8.49
CA GLU A 204 15.91 -7.04 -7.82
C GLU A 204 16.04 -5.52 -8.01
N LYS A 205 15.51 -4.99 -9.11
CA LYS A 205 15.71 -3.59 -9.52
C LYS A 205 14.41 -2.80 -9.65
N SER A 206 13.25 -3.45 -9.56
CA SER A 206 11.99 -2.78 -9.84
C SER A 206 10.80 -3.40 -9.12
N VAL A 207 9.80 -2.57 -8.89
CA VAL A 207 8.46 -2.98 -8.46
C VAL A 207 7.49 -2.56 -9.55
N LEU A 208 6.77 -3.51 -10.10
CA LEU A 208 5.70 -3.28 -11.07
C LEU A 208 4.35 -3.54 -10.39
N VAL A 209 3.54 -2.51 -10.30
CA VAL A 209 2.15 -2.62 -9.85
C VAL A 209 1.27 -2.66 -11.08
N THR A 210 0.40 -3.64 -11.16
CA THR A 210 -0.59 -3.78 -12.24
C THR A 210 -1.98 -3.99 -11.64
N GLU A 211 -2.99 -3.59 -12.39
CA GLU A 211 -4.40 -3.87 -12.04
C GLU A 211 -4.80 -3.37 -10.64
N ALA A 212 -4.25 -2.24 -10.21
CA ALA A 212 -4.68 -1.67 -8.95
C ALA A 212 -6.02 -0.94 -9.12
N SER A 213 -6.93 -1.17 -8.18
CA SER A 213 -8.24 -0.53 -8.14
C SER A 213 -8.68 -0.27 -6.71
N ALA A 214 -9.46 0.79 -6.53
CA ALA A 214 -10.09 1.14 -5.24
C ALA A 214 -11.42 1.85 -5.47
N GLY A 215 -12.37 1.66 -4.55
CA GLY A 215 -13.55 2.48 -4.44
C GLY A 215 -13.19 3.87 -3.91
N PHE A 216 -13.74 4.92 -4.50
CA PHE A 216 -13.55 6.31 -4.11
C PHE A 216 -14.78 7.14 -4.50
N CYS A 217 -15.34 7.89 -3.57
CA CYS A 217 -16.51 8.76 -3.80
C CYS A 217 -17.63 8.04 -4.57
N GLY A 218 -18.04 6.86 -4.12
CA GLY A 218 -19.12 6.07 -4.72
C GLY A 218 -18.85 5.51 -6.13
N GLY A 219 -17.63 5.67 -6.65
CA GLY A 219 -17.14 5.12 -7.92
C GLY A 219 -15.84 4.35 -7.75
N GLN A 220 -15.03 4.27 -8.81
CA GLN A 220 -13.77 3.54 -8.81
C GLN A 220 -12.61 4.37 -9.34
N VAL A 221 -11.44 4.17 -8.75
CA VAL A 221 -10.16 4.66 -9.23
C VAL A 221 -9.29 3.47 -9.63
N ASN A 222 -8.81 3.47 -10.87
CA ASN A 222 -8.05 2.37 -11.45
C ASN A 222 -6.65 2.83 -11.87
N LEU A 223 -5.67 1.98 -11.64
CA LEU A 223 -4.28 2.14 -12.08
C LEU A 223 -3.85 0.87 -12.82
N TYR A 224 -3.65 0.95 -14.12
CA TYR A 224 -3.31 -0.23 -14.92
C TYR A 224 -1.85 -0.61 -14.85
N SER A 225 -0.96 0.36 -14.67
CA SER A 225 0.47 0.09 -14.58
C SER A 225 1.20 1.21 -13.84
N LEU A 226 2.06 0.83 -12.90
CA LEU A 226 2.99 1.71 -12.21
C LEU A 226 4.33 0.97 -12.05
N PHE A 227 5.36 1.51 -12.70
CA PHE A 227 6.72 1.03 -12.56
C PHE A 227 7.47 1.90 -11.55
N LEU A 228 8.04 1.26 -10.53
CA LEU A 228 8.84 1.90 -9.50
C LEU A 228 10.26 1.33 -9.51
N ASP A 229 11.25 2.21 -9.61
CA ASP A 229 12.63 1.89 -9.29
C ASP A 229 12.85 2.22 -7.80
N PRO A 230 13.16 1.25 -6.91
CA PRO A 230 13.37 1.52 -5.49
C PRO A 230 14.52 2.50 -5.22
N LYS A 231 15.45 2.66 -6.15
CA LYS A 231 16.56 3.62 -6.04
C LYS A 231 16.19 5.01 -6.54
N ASN A 232 15.19 5.09 -7.42
CA ASN A 232 14.72 6.34 -7.99
C ASN A 232 13.20 6.30 -8.16
N LEU A 233 12.48 6.73 -7.13
CA LEU A 233 11.02 6.75 -7.12
C LEU A 233 10.39 7.83 -8.01
N ASN A 234 11.19 8.51 -8.85
CA ASN A 234 10.64 9.47 -9.83
C ASN A 234 9.97 8.72 -10.98
N THR A 235 8.65 8.74 -11.02
CA THR A 235 7.88 8.02 -12.04
C THR A 235 6.55 8.71 -12.32
N GLY A 236 6.06 8.55 -13.54
CA GLY A 236 4.73 9.02 -13.95
C GLY A 236 3.73 7.86 -13.99
N PHE A 237 2.50 8.13 -13.60
CA PHE A 237 1.40 7.18 -13.68
C PHE A 237 0.08 7.89 -13.97
N THR A 238 -0.89 7.13 -14.45
CA THR A 238 -2.23 7.64 -14.77
C THR A 238 -3.27 6.90 -13.96
N LEU A 239 -4.06 7.64 -13.20
CA LEU A 239 -5.27 7.16 -12.56
C LEU A 239 -6.43 7.33 -13.52
N PHE A 240 -7.25 6.31 -13.65
CA PHE A 240 -8.51 6.34 -14.37
C PHE A 240 -9.65 6.37 -13.36
N LEU A 241 -10.56 7.30 -13.56
CA LEU A 241 -11.72 7.52 -12.72
C LEU A 241 -12.95 7.01 -13.44
N ASP A 242 -13.75 6.23 -12.76
CA ASP A 242 -14.96 5.68 -13.31
C ASP A 242 -16.11 5.80 -12.31
N ASP A 243 -17.20 6.39 -12.77
CA ASP A 243 -18.44 6.55 -12.02
C ASP A 243 -18.31 7.32 -10.67
N ILE A 244 -17.40 8.29 -10.60
CA ILE A 244 -17.16 9.08 -9.39
C ILE A 244 -18.33 10.02 -9.12
N ASN A 245 -18.87 10.01 -7.91
CA ASN A 245 -19.91 10.95 -7.47
C ASN A 245 -19.32 12.36 -7.35
N ALA A 246 -19.84 13.29 -8.18
CA ALA A 246 -19.35 14.66 -8.21
C ALA A 246 -19.54 15.39 -6.88
N GLY A 247 -20.66 15.15 -6.19
CA GLY A 247 -20.94 15.76 -4.89
C GLY A 247 -19.93 15.33 -3.84
N GLU A 248 -19.72 14.03 -3.69
CA GLU A 248 -18.72 13.51 -2.75
C GLU A 248 -17.29 13.99 -3.11
N ALA A 249 -16.92 13.95 -4.39
CA ALA A 249 -15.59 14.40 -4.82
C ALA A 249 -15.33 15.87 -4.50
N LEU A 250 -16.32 16.74 -4.67
CA LEU A 250 -16.19 18.18 -4.41
C LEU A 250 -16.12 18.52 -2.92
N THR A 251 -16.63 17.66 -2.01
CA THR A 251 -16.42 17.87 -0.55
C THR A 251 -14.96 17.85 -0.15
N HIS A 252 -14.10 17.20 -0.95
CA HIS A 252 -12.66 17.14 -0.72
C HIS A 252 -11.89 18.32 -1.32
N VAL A 253 -12.56 19.20 -2.09
CA VAL A 253 -11.96 20.39 -2.64
C VAL A 253 -12.03 21.55 -1.65
N ASN A 254 -10.88 22.01 -1.18
CA ASN A 254 -10.82 23.15 -0.25
C ASN A 254 -11.44 24.41 -0.89
N GLY A 255 -12.35 25.05 -0.14
CA GLY A 255 -13.03 26.26 -0.60
C GLY A 255 -14.23 26.03 -1.51
N PHE A 256 -14.56 24.79 -1.85
CA PHE A 256 -15.85 24.50 -2.48
C PHE A 256 -16.98 24.71 -1.46
N SER A 257 -17.95 25.56 -1.83
CA SER A 257 -19.14 25.82 -1.05
C SER A 257 -20.34 25.68 -1.97
N GLY A 258 -21.10 24.59 -1.77
CA GLY A 258 -22.24 24.30 -2.62
C GLY A 258 -22.61 22.83 -2.62
N GLU A 259 -23.51 22.48 -3.51
CA GLU A 259 -23.96 21.11 -3.77
C GLU A 259 -23.67 20.73 -5.22
N ALA A 260 -23.29 19.48 -5.43
CA ALA A 260 -23.16 18.92 -6.76
C ALA A 260 -23.73 17.50 -6.80
N SER A 261 -24.21 17.08 -7.95
CA SER A 261 -24.61 15.71 -8.21
C SER A 261 -24.22 15.32 -9.64
N GLY A 262 -24.31 14.05 -9.95
CA GLY A 262 -23.91 13.47 -11.24
C GLY A 262 -22.68 12.61 -11.11
N ARG A 263 -22.36 11.92 -12.19
CA ARG A 263 -21.24 10.98 -12.27
C ARG A 263 -20.14 11.52 -13.15
N LEU A 264 -18.91 11.35 -12.70
CA LEU A 264 -17.71 11.80 -13.40
C LEU A 264 -16.82 10.63 -13.79
N HIS A 265 -16.30 10.69 -15.00
CA HIS A 265 -15.34 9.74 -15.56
C HIS A 265 -14.11 10.51 -16.03
N GLY A 266 -12.99 9.81 -16.20
CA GLY A 266 -11.82 10.44 -16.78
C GLY A 266 -10.50 9.87 -16.37
N LYS A 267 -9.47 10.72 -16.43
CA LYS A 267 -8.11 10.34 -16.09
C LYS A 267 -7.34 11.50 -15.48
N ILE A 268 -6.43 11.16 -14.57
CA ILE A 268 -5.52 12.11 -13.94
C ILE A 268 -4.10 11.56 -14.07
N LYS A 269 -3.22 12.31 -14.70
CA LYS A 269 -1.81 11.96 -14.83
C LYS A 269 -0.99 12.64 -13.74
N LEU A 270 -0.28 11.83 -12.99
CA LEU A 270 0.51 12.23 -11.84
C LEU A 270 1.98 11.85 -12.04
N PHE A 271 2.87 12.58 -11.40
CA PHE A 271 4.30 12.28 -11.31
C PHE A 271 4.74 12.28 -9.85
N LEU A 272 5.39 11.20 -9.42
CA LEU A 272 6.20 11.20 -8.22
C LEU A 272 7.53 11.89 -8.52
N ARG A 273 7.99 12.74 -7.61
CA ARG A 273 9.22 13.52 -7.70
C ARG A 273 9.97 13.47 -6.37
N GLU A 274 11.22 13.91 -6.40
CA GLU A 274 12.04 14.05 -5.18
C GLU A 274 12.12 12.74 -4.38
N GLY A 275 12.32 11.61 -5.07
CA GLY A 275 12.37 10.31 -4.43
C GLY A 275 11.02 9.84 -3.86
N GLY A 276 9.90 10.34 -4.37
CA GLY A 276 8.55 10.03 -3.87
C GLY A 276 8.02 11.02 -2.84
N GLU A 277 8.79 12.07 -2.54
CA GLU A 277 8.43 13.07 -1.52
C GLU A 277 7.37 14.07 -1.99
N SER A 278 7.18 14.23 -3.29
CA SER A 278 6.16 15.10 -3.85
C SER A 278 5.38 14.42 -4.97
N VAL A 279 4.09 14.75 -5.06
CA VAL A 279 3.21 14.35 -6.16
C VAL A 279 2.90 15.58 -6.99
N ARG A 280 3.13 15.49 -8.29
CA ARG A 280 2.87 16.56 -9.24
C ARG A 280 1.77 16.15 -10.18
N LEU A 281 0.73 16.98 -10.25
CA LEU A 281 -0.31 16.87 -11.26
C LEU A 281 0.25 17.34 -12.61
N SER A 282 0.06 16.54 -13.66
CA SER A 282 0.44 16.92 -15.04
C SER A 282 -0.78 17.33 -15.83
N ASP A 283 -1.59 16.35 -16.15
CA ASP A 283 -2.79 16.54 -16.97
C ASP A 283 -3.96 15.84 -16.30
N ALA A 284 -5.15 16.40 -16.41
CA ALA A 284 -6.37 15.73 -16.01
C ALA A 284 -7.48 16.01 -17.03
N PHE A 285 -8.28 15.03 -17.28
CA PHE A 285 -9.47 15.14 -18.09
C PHE A 285 -10.61 14.42 -17.40
N LEU A 286 -11.65 15.17 -17.01
CA LEU A 286 -12.85 14.64 -16.40
C LEU A 286 -14.06 15.06 -17.23
N TYR A 287 -15.07 14.21 -17.26
CA TYR A 287 -16.33 14.49 -17.96
C TYR A 287 -17.51 13.81 -17.25
N SER A 288 -18.68 14.42 -17.36
CA SER A 288 -19.93 13.84 -16.87
C SER A 288 -20.41 12.70 -17.76
N THR A 289 -21.16 11.77 -17.21
CA THR A 289 -21.82 10.71 -17.98
C THR A 289 -22.69 11.31 -19.10
N PRO A 290 -22.47 10.94 -20.36
CA PRO A 290 -23.29 11.45 -21.45
C PRO A 290 -24.76 11.02 -21.31
N GLY A 291 -25.69 11.98 -21.46
CA GLY A 291 -27.12 11.73 -21.37
C GLY A 291 -27.69 11.74 -19.94
N GLU A 292 -26.87 11.87 -18.92
CA GLU A 292 -27.30 12.10 -17.54
C GLU A 292 -27.27 13.58 -17.21
N VAL A 293 -28.26 14.01 -16.41
CA VAL A 293 -28.32 15.39 -15.90
C VAL A 293 -27.75 15.40 -14.50
N GLY A 294 -26.69 16.19 -14.31
CA GLY A 294 -26.15 16.50 -13.00
C GLY A 294 -26.61 17.88 -12.53
N LYS A 295 -26.40 18.18 -11.26
CA LYS A 295 -26.70 19.47 -10.66
C LYS A 295 -25.46 20.11 -10.11
N LEU A 296 -25.37 21.43 -10.24
CA LEU A 296 -24.34 22.24 -9.61
C LEU A 296 -25.00 23.48 -8.99
N ARG A 297 -24.85 23.63 -7.69
CA ARG A 297 -25.36 24.77 -6.90
C ARG A 297 -24.23 25.33 -6.08
N LEU A 298 -23.72 26.48 -6.45
CA LEU A 298 -22.69 27.16 -5.69
C LEU A 298 -23.33 28.14 -4.70
N SER A 299 -22.98 28.02 -3.43
CA SER A 299 -23.43 28.94 -2.40
C SER A 299 -22.75 30.31 -2.49
N ASN A 300 -21.55 30.34 -3.04
CA ASN A 300 -20.77 31.56 -3.25
C ASN A 300 -20.04 31.47 -4.60
N PRO A 301 -20.64 31.97 -5.72
CA PRO A 301 -20.03 31.93 -7.04
C PRO A 301 -19.01 33.06 -7.28
N GLU A 302 -18.95 34.10 -6.44
CA GLU A 302 -18.11 35.28 -6.61
C GLU A 302 -16.64 34.97 -6.87
N PRO A 303 -15.96 34.06 -6.13
CA PRO A 303 -14.56 33.77 -6.39
C PRO A 303 -14.28 33.21 -7.79
N LEU A 304 -15.29 32.60 -8.44
CA LEU A 304 -15.16 32.13 -9.81
C LEU A 304 -15.42 33.25 -10.81
N THR A 305 -16.33 34.16 -10.49
CA THR A 305 -16.73 35.28 -11.38
C THR A 305 -15.78 36.48 -11.29
N ASP A 306 -15.05 36.66 -10.18
CA ASP A 306 -14.00 37.68 -10.05
C ASP A 306 -12.90 37.52 -11.10
N ASN A 307 -12.54 36.30 -11.44
CA ASN A 307 -11.60 36.01 -12.51
C ASN A 307 -12.14 36.40 -13.91
N LEU A 308 -13.46 36.48 -14.11
CA LEU A 308 -14.08 36.92 -15.37
C LEU A 308 -13.92 38.42 -15.56
N ALA A 309 -13.88 39.24 -14.50
CA ALA A 309 -13.57 40.65 -14.57
C ALA A 309 -12.19 40.89 -15.18
N LEU A 310 -11.19 40.09 -14.79
CA LEU A 310 -9.84 40.16 -15.36
C LEU A 310 -9.80 39.74 -16.83
N ALA A 311 -10.78 38.95 -17.28
CA ALA A 311 -10.93 38.54 -18.68
C ALA A 311 -11.74 39.52 -19.53
N GLY A 312 -12.16 40.68 -18.97
CA GLY A 312 -12.86 41.74 -19.70
C GLY A 312 -14.38 41.57 -19.82
N PHE A 313 -14.98 40.68 -19.01
CA PHE A 313 -16.43 40.57 -18.92
C PHE A 313 -17.01 41.76 -18.14
N ASP A 314 -18.11 42.31 -18.60
CA ASP A 314 -18.85 43.34 -17.90
C ASP A 314 -19.60 42.82 -16.68
N ASP A 315 -20.11 43.74 -15.84
CA ASP A 315 -20.76 43.38 -14.59
C ASP A 315 -22.04 42.57 -14.80
N ASP A 316 -22.78 42.84 -15.87
CA ASP A 316 -24.02 42.12 -16.20
C ASP A 316 -23.72 40.68 -16.64
N ALA A 317 -22.69 40.47 -17.46
CA ALA A 317 -22.26 39.13 -17.86
C ALA A 317 -21.77 38.31 -16.66
N ARG A 318 -21.00 38.95 -15.75
CA ARG A 318 -20.54 38.29 -14.50
C ARG A 318 -21.71 37.90 -13.59
N ALA A 319 -22.66 38.80 -13.40
CA ALA A 319 -23.86 38.54 -12.62
C ALA A 319 -24.72 37.41 -13.23
N ASN A 320 -24.83 37.36 -14.54
CA ASN A 320 -25.53 36.27 -15.24
C ASN A 320 -24.84 34.93 -15.06
N VAL A 321 -23.53 34.88 -15.15
CA VAL A 321 -22.76 33.65 -14.90
C VAL A 321 -22.88 33.22 -13.42
N ALA A 322 -22.74 34.16 -12.47
CA ALA A 322 -22.93 33.89 -11.04
C ALA A 322 -24.31 33.29 -10.76
N ASN A 323 -25.35 33.93 -11.26
CA ASN A 323 -26.74 33.47 -11.13
C ASN A 323 -26.96 32.09 -11.78
N ALA A 324 -26.35 31.81 -12.90
CA ALA A 324 -26.43 30.50 -13.54
C ALA A 324 -25.80 29.40 -12.72
N LEU A 325 -24.70 29.70 -12.02
CA LEU A 325 -23.99 28.72 -11.16
C LEU A 325 -24.68 28.47 -9.81
N THR A 326 -25.67 29.28 -9.42
CA THR A 326 -26.41 29.05 -8.17
C THR A 326 -27.49 27.97 -8.29
N ASP A 327 -27.99 27.69 -9.49
CA ASP A 327 -28.97 26.63 -9.76
C ASP A 327 -28.86 26.13 -11.19
N LEU A 328 -27.86 25.28 -11.45
CA LEU A 328 -27.55 24.76 -12.78
C LEU A 328 -27.81 23.27 -12.86
N ASP A 329 -28.67 22.86 -13.77
CA ASP A 329 -28.81 21.49 -14.23
C ASP A 329 -27.94 21.29 -15.48
N TYR A 330 -26.85 20.58 -15.38
CA TYR A 330 -25.92 20.35 -16.49
C TYR A 330 -26.13 19.02 -17.17
N SER A 331 -26.10 19.00 -18.49
CA SER A 331 -26.06 17.79 -19.33
C SER A 331 -24.65 17.47 -19.83
N VAL A 332 -23.75 18.44 -19.78
CA VAL A 332 -22.33 18.28 -20.10
C VAL A 332 -21.51 19.05 -19.09
N LEU A 333 -20.62 18.35 -18.44
CA LEU A 333 -19.54 18.93 -17.63
C LEU A 333 -18.22 18.32 -18.12
N ARG A 334 -17.29 19.15 -18.53
CA ARG A 334 -15.93 18.73 -18.91
C ARG A 334 -14.91 19.59 -18.20
N LEU A 335 -13.95 18.95 -17.57
CA LEU A 335 -12.82 19.59 -16.90
C LEU A 335 -11.55 19.10 -17.59
N ASN A 336 -10.76 20.01 -18.10
CA ASN A 336 -9.51 19.70 -18.79
C ASN A 336 -8.40 20.54 -18.17
N LEU A 337 -7.58 19.89 -17.37
CA LEU A 337 -6.41 20.49 -16.77
C LEU A 337 -5.21 20.23 -17.67
N ARG A 338 -4.57 21.29 -18.10
CA ARG A 338 -3.31 21.25 -18.84
C ARG A 338 -2.24 22.02 -18.10
N ARG A 339 -1.08 21.45 -18.05
CA ARG A 339 0.08 22.14 -17.51
C ARG A 339 0.60 23.17 -18.49
N GLY A 340 0.83 24.39 -17.99
CA GLY A 340 1.54 25.45 -18.68
C GLY A 340 3.05 25.41 -18.40
N GLU A 341 3.73 26.49 -18.73
CA GLU A 341 5.15 26.62 -18.44
C GLU A 341 5.41 26.80 -16.94
N GLY A 342 6.51 26.23 -16.45
CA GLY A 342 6.91 26.30 -15.04
C GLY A 342 5.95 25.59 -14.09
N LYS A 343 5.37 26.31 -13.13
CA LYS A 343 4.40 25.82 -12.13
C LYS A 343 2.95 26.12 -12.49
N SER A 344 2.71 26.87 -13.58
CA SER A 344 1.37 27.26 -13.99
C SER A 344 0.60 26.07 -14.54
N ALA A 345 -0.70 26.11 -14.40
CA ALA A 345 -1.64 25.20 -15.04
C ALA A 345 -2.88 25.96 -15.49
N THR A 346 -3.54 25.46 -16.53
CA THR A 346 -4.81 25.97 -17.01
C THR A 346 -5.88 24.91 -16.82
N LEU A 347 -6.91 25.23 -16.07
CA LEU A 347 -8.13 24.43 -15.97
C LEU A 347 -9.15 25.02 -16.94
N SER A 348 -9.49 24.26 -17.97
CA SER A 348 -10.59 24.60 -18.90
C SER A 348 -11.82 23.82 -18.49
N THR A 349 -12.87 24.51 -18.11
CA THR A 349 -14.16 23.94 -17.71
C THR A 349 -15.21 24.29 -18.77
N THR A 350 -15.85 23.28 -19.36
CA THR A 350 -16.99 23.45 -20.25
C THR A 350 -18.23 22.89 -19.57
N VAL A 351 -19.26 23.72 -19.48
CA VAL A 351 -20.56 23.35 -18.89
C VAL A 351 -21.66 23.71 -19.88
N ARG A 352 -22.52 22.72 -20.17
CA ARG A 352 -23.76 22.92 -20.93
C ARG A 352 -24.92 22.40 -20.11
N GLY A 353 -26.00 23.17 -20.10
CA GLY A 353 -27.17 22.79 -19.31
C GLY A 353 -28.24 23.87 -19.31
N THR A 354 -28.98 23.90 -18.22
CA THR A 354 -30.07 24.84 -18.03
C THR A 354 -30.02 25.40 -16.62
N ALA A 355 -30.00 26.70 -16.49
CA ALA A 355 -30.11 27.38 -15.21
C ALA A 355 -31.57 27.79 -14.97
N THR A 356 -32.05 27.59 -13.74
CA THR A 356 -33.40 27.99 -13.34
C THR A 356 -33.33 29.32 -12.63
N ARG A 357 -34.10 30.30 -13.15
CA ARG A 357 -34.24 31.64 -12.57
C ARG A 357 -35.71 31.94 -12.31
N GLY A 358 -36.17 31.66 -11.11
CA GLY A 358 -37.61 31.68 -10.79
C GLY A 358 -38.35 30.62 -11.61
N GLU A 359 -39.32 31.08 -12.45
CA GLU A 359 -40.10 30.19 -13.33
C GLU A 359 -39.48 30.06 -14.75
N VAL A 360 -38.34 30.72 -15.01
CA VAL A 360 -37.71 30.74 -16.34
C VAL A 360 -36.50 29.86 -16.39
N SER A 361 -36.46 28.98 -17.37
CA SER A 361 -35.35 28.11 -17.70
C SER A 361 -34.48 28.78 -18.78
N VAL A 362 -33.20 28.99 -18.48
CA VAL A 362 -32.25 29.68 -19.40
C VAL A 362 -31.18 28.66 -19.81
N PRO A 363 -30.97 28.45 -21.11
CA PRO A 363 -29.89 27.57 -21.57
C PRO A 363 -28.53 28.20 -21.26
N VAL A 364 -27.62 27.36 -20.80
CA VAL A 364 -26.24 27.74 -20.43
C VAL A 364 -25.26 26.97 -21.32
N ASP A 365 -24.38 27.68 -22.00
CA ASP A 365 -23.20 27.11 -22.67
C ASP A 365 -21.99 27.97 -22.27
N LEU A 366 -21.22 27.48 -21.30
CA LEU A 366 -20.15 28.23 -20.65
C LEU A 366 -18.83 27.50 -20.79
N THR A 367 -17.79 28.19 -21.23
CA THR A 367 -16.41 27.69 -21.16
C THR A 367 -15.57 28.68 -20.36
N LEU A 368 -15.02 28.22 -19.25
CA LEU A 368 -14.17 28.98 -18.36
C LEU A 368 -12.74 28.46 -18.44
N ASN A 369 -11.75 29.34 -18.48
CA ASN A 369 -10.34 29.02 -18.38
C ASN A 369 -9.77 29.70 -17.13
N VAL A 370 -9.34 28.90 -16.17
CA VAL A 370 -8.72 29.39 -14.95
C VAL A 370 -7.24 29.05 -14.99
N ASN A 371 -6.39 30.08 -14.89
CA ASN A 371 -4.95 29.93 -14.83
C ASN A 371 -4.48 30.12 -13.37
N GLY A 372 -3.58 29.27 -12.91
CA GLY A 372 -3.07 29.37 -11.54
C GLY A 372 -2.11 28.24 -11.15
N GLU A 373 -1.62 28.30 -9.93
CA GLU A 373 -0.77 27.24 -9.33
C GLU A 373 -1.64 26.09 -8.76
N LEU A 374 -2.38 25.40 -9.61
CA LEU A 374 -3.32 24.35 -9.19
C LEU A 374 -2.63 23.16 -8.50
N GLU A 375 -1.34 22.94 -8.79
CA GLU A 375 -0.55 21.92 -8.10
C GLU A 375 -0.41 22.22 -6.60
N GLN A 376 -0.35 23.48 -6.20
CA GLN A 376 -0.31 23.84 -4.77
C GLN A 376 -1.61 23.46 -4.06
N LEU A 377 -2.74 23.64 -4.70
CA LEU A 377 -4.05 23.27 -4.16
C LEU A 377 -4.12 21.75 -3.92
N VAL A 378 -3.67 20.95 -4.87
CA VAL A 378 -3.63 19.48 -4.73
C VAL A 378 -2.67 19.06 -3.62
N ASN A 379 -1.44 19.56 -3.61
CA ASN A 379 -0.45 19.23 -2.59
C ASN A 379 -0.88 19.67 -1.19
N THR A 380 -1.53 20.83 -1.07
CA THR A 380 -2.05 21.33 0.20
C THR A 380 -3.22 20.48 0.70
N SER A 381 -4.12 20.07 -0.19
CA SER A 381 -5.29 19.24 0.15
C SER A 381 -4.89 17.83 0.60
N LEU A 382 -3.90 17.22 -0.06
CA LEU A 382 -3.39 15.91 0.32
C LEU A 382 -2.49 15.93 1.57
N GLY A 383 -2.10 17.10 2.08
CA GLY A 383 -1.19 17.23 3.22
C GLY A 383 0.21 16.67 2.95
N TYR A 384 0.52 16.33 1.69
CA TYR A 384 1.72 15.60 1.29
C TYR A 384 3.00 16.39 1.54
N SER A 385 2.96 17.71 1.31
CA SER A 385 4.13 18.58 1.48
C SER A 385 4.64 18.67 2.93
N ASN A 386 3.84 18.22 3.89
CA ASN A 386 4.13 18.37 5.31
C ASN A 386 4.55 17.07 6.02
N LEU A 387 4.25 15.89 5.45
CA LEU A 387 4.66 14.61 6.04
C LEU A 387 6.18 14.38 5.92
N LEU A 388 6.82 14.97 4.92
CA LEU A 388 8.19 14.67 4.53
C LEU A 388 9.20 15.75 4.96
N LYS A 389 8.75 16.98 5.28
CA LYS A 389 9.63 18.05 5.80
C LYS A 389 10.10 17.87 7.27
N GLY A 390 9.71 16.76 7.92
CA GLY A 390 10.15 16.41 9.28
C GLY A 390 11.59 15.89 9.39
N LYS A 391 12.34 15.79 8.31
CA LYS A 391 13.71 15.21 8.29
C LYS A 391 14.85 16.23 8.19
N GLN A 392 14.59 17.53 8.32
CA GLN A 392 15.67 18.52 8.42
C GLN A 392 15.53 19.30 9.72
N LYS A 393 16.03 18.68 10.81
CA LYS A 393 16.74 19.37 11.92
C LYS A 393 17.54 18.34 12.70
#